data_f7d3b7d7ce8b79d1294fac5011044255
#
_entry.id   f7d3b7d7ce8b79d1294fac5011044255
#
_cell.length_a   1.000
_cell.length_b   1.000
_cell.length_c   1.000
_cell.angle_alpha   90.00
_cell.angle_beta   90.00
_cell.angle_gamma   90.00
#
_symmetry.space_group_name_H-M   'P 1'
#
loop_
_entity.id
_entity.type
_entity.pdbx_description
1 polymer ?
#
loop_
_entity_poly.entity_id
_entity_poly.type
_entity_poly.pdbx_seq_one_letter_code
_entity_poly.pdbx_strand_id
1 'polypeptide(L)'
;SGALAIGVVVVVMAALLAIFNQSRTFAQAMGQDYDPGQVQAIHVALYAPDDAQSRRVTLSPTDPAAQELLTLLGSQMYDVVYSFGTVSGGYSAPYGYLANLAIRLPEKGTGYSWASITLSGEPQLQISGPYQPGYQTYRADPAVQKAIMDLLLAQPYETIPAT
;
A
#
# COMPACT_ATOMS: atom_id res chain seq x y z
N SER A 1 -24.45 36.14 -18.87
CA SER A 1 -23.77 36.12 -18.06
C SER A 1 -23.75 35.41 -16.73
N GLY A 2 -24.63 35.58 -15.77
CA GLY A 2 -24.56 34.90 -14.47
C GLY A 2 -24.72 33.38 -14.55
N ALA A 3 -25.62 32.90 -15.39
CA ALA A 3 -25.84 31.45 -15.60
C ALA A 3 -24.62 30.74 -16.20
N LEU A 4 -23.88 31.40 -17.11
CA LEU A 4 -22.67 30.88 -17.70
C LEU A 4 -21.55 30.78 -16.66
N ALA A 5 -21.39 31.79 -15.81
CA ALA A 5 -20.40 31.79 -14.74
C ALA A 5 -20.66 30.70 -13.70
N ILE A 6 -21.93 30.48 -13.30
CA ILE A 6 -22.31 29.39 -12.39
C ILE A 6 -22.04 28.04 -13.05
N GLY A 7 -22.36 27.86 -14.32
CA GLY A 7 -22.09 26.63 -15.04
C GLY A 7 -20.59 26.28 -15.07
N VAL A 8 -19.74 27.24 -15.34
CA VAL A 8 -18.27 27.06 -15.35
C VAL A 8 -17.76 26.71 -13.96
N VAL A 9 -18.23 27.37 -12.91
CA VAL A 9 -17.84 27.07 -11.53
C VAL A 9 -18.22 25.65 -11.13
N VAL A 10 -19.44 25.20 -11.47
CA VAL A 10 -19.91 23.84 -11.20
C VAL A 10 -19.06 22.78 -11.91
N VAL A 11 -18.73 23.03 -13.20
CA VAL A 11 -17.86 22.11 -13.97
C VAL A 11 -16.45 22.03 -13.39
N VAL A 12 -15.87 23.17 -13.03
CA VAL A 12 -14.54 23.22 -12.40
C VAL A 12 -14.54 22.53 -11.04
N MET A 13 -15.56 22.77 -10.21
CA MET A 13 -15.71 22.09 -8.93
C MET A 13 -15.88 20.59 -9.08
N ALA A 14 -16.69 20.14 -10.02
CA ALA A 14 -16.87 18.72 -10.31
C ALA A 14 -15.57 18.05 -10.80
N ALA A 15 -14.82 18.74 -11.67
CA ALA A 15 -13.52 18.28 -12.15
C ALA A 15 -12.48 18.20 -11.01
N LEU A 16 -12.44 19.19 -10.13
CA LEU A 16 -11.57 19.19 -8.96
C LEU A 16 -11.92 18.04 -7.99
N LEU A 17 -13.21 17.83 -7.71
CA LEU A 17 -13.68 16.74 -6.88
C LEU A 17 -13.31 15.37 -7.49
N ALA A 18 -13.43 15.21 -8.81
CA ALA A 18 -13.03 13.99 -9.49
C ALA A 18 -11.52 13.74 -9.40
N ILE A 19 -10.70 14.79 -9.44
CA ILE A 19 -9.25 14.69 -9.28
C ILE A 19 -8.88 14.34 -7.83
N PHE A 20 -9.52 14.98 -6.84
CA PHE A 20 -9.21 14.80 -5.42
C PHE A 20 -9.81 13.53 -4.80
N ASN A 21 -10.87 12.98 -5.39
CA ASN A 21 -11.54 11.75 -4.91
C ASN A 21 -11.25 10.54 -5.80
N GLN A 22 -10.00 10.40 -6.28
CA GLN A 22 -9.64 9.23 -7.07
C GLN A 22 -9.57 7.98 -6.19
N SER A 23 -10.33 6.97 -6.60
CA SER A 23 -10.31 5.64 -6.01
C SER A 23 -9.73 4.66 -7.04
N ARG A 24 -8.81 3.80 -6.59
CA ARG A 24 -8.10 2.85 -7.44
C ARG A 24 -8.26 1.44 -6.91
N THR A 25 -8.29 0.47 -7.81
CA THR A 25 -8.06 -0.94 -7.43
C THR A 25 -6.60 -1.13 -7.04
N PHE A 26 -6.29 -2.24 -6.38
CA PHE A 26 -4.89 -2.59 -6.06
C PHE A 26 -4.03 -2.67 -7.32
N ALA A 27 -4.54 -3.30 -8.37
CA ALA A 27 -3.83 -3.38 -9.65
C ALA A 27 -3.54 -2.00 -10.25
N GLN A 28 -4.48 -1.07 -10.17
CA GLN A 28 -4.26 0.31 -10.61
C GLN A 28 -3.26 1.06 -9.75
N ALA A 29 -3.26 0.83 -8.43
CA ALA A 29 -2.30 1.42 -7.51
C ALA A 29 -0.87 0.88 -7.74
N MET A 30 -0.75 -0.38 -8.12
CA MET A 30 0.52 -1.03 -8.46
C MET A 30 1.04 -0.64 -9.85
N GLY A 31 0.17 -0.29 -10.78
CA GLY A 31 0.54 0.11 -12.14
C GLY A 31 0.11 -0.88 -13.22
N GLN A 32 0.18 -0.45 -14.49
CA GLN A 32 -0.37 -1.18 -15.64
C GLN A 32 0.21 -2.58 -15.86
N ASP A 33 1.47 -2.76 -15.50
CA ASP A 33 2.20 -4.02 -15.74
C ASP A 33 2.13 -4.99 -14.56
N TYR A 34 1.35 -4.66 -13.53
CA TYR A 34 1.18 -5.54 -12.39
C TYR A 34 0.25 -6.70 -12.73
N ASP A 35 0.76 -7.90 -12.51
CA ASP A 35 0.03 -9.16 -12.61
C ASP A 35 0.33 -10.01 -11.36
N PRO A 36 -0.67 -10.30 -10.51
CA PRO A 36 -0.45 -11.10 -9.30
C PRO A 36 0.06 -12.51 -9.61
N GLY A 37 -0.25 -13.06 -10.79
CA GLY A 37 0.26 -14.36 -11.24
C GLY A 37 1.76 -14.36 -11.53
N GLN A 38 2.40 -13.21 -11.65
CA GLN A 38 3.83 -13.07 -11.91
C GLN A 38 4.66 -12.73 -10.67
N VAL A 39 4.05 -12.67 -9.51
CA VAL A 39 4.78 -12.45 -8.25
C VAL A 39 5.80 -13.56 -8.02
N GLN A 40 7.06 -13.19 -7.81
CA GLN A 40 8.18 -14.13 -7.65
C GLN A 40 8.57 -14.36 -6.19
N ALA A 41 8.39 -13.36 -5.35
CA ALA A 41 8.70 -13.42 -3.92
C ALA A 41 7.97 -12.30 -3.17
N ILE A 42 7.67 -12.55 -1.89
CA ILE A 42 7.14 -11.55 -0.98
C ILE A 42 8.00 -11.56 0.27
N HIS A 43 8.64 -10.43 0.56
CA HIS A 43 9.41 -10.22 1.78
C HIS A 43 8.69 -9.18 2.64
N VAL A 44 8.49 -9.51 3.90
CA VAL A 44 7.82 -8.64 4.85
C VAL A 44 8.75 -8.36 6.01
N ALA A 45 8.94 -7.08 6.32
CA ALA A 45 9.58 -6.64 7.53
C ALA A 45 8.52 -6.05 8.47
N LEU A 46 8.42 -6.61 9.66
CA LEU A 46 7.55 -6.12 10.72
C LEU A 46 8.42 -5.41 11.75
N TYR A 47 8.32 -4.09 11.80
CA TYR A 47 9.08 -3.26 12.73
C TYR A 47 8.25 -2.97 13.96
N ALA A 48 8.84 -3.24 15.13
CA ALA A 48 8.27 -2.87 16.42
C ALA A 48 8.84 -1.52 16.86
N PRO A 49 8.07 -0.43 16.83
CA PRO A 49 8.59 0.90 17.18
C PRO A 49 8.97 1.03 18.66
N ASP A 50 8.38 0.21 19.54
CA ASP A 50 8.54 0.28 20.98
C ASP A 50 9.53 -0.77 21.54
N ASP A 51 10.57 -1.10 20.76
CA ASP A 51 11.69 -1.90 21.24
C ASP A 51 11.49 -3.41 21.33
N ALA A 52 10.52 -3.96 20.76
CA ALA A 52 10.51 -5.40 20.67
C ALA A 52 11.30 -5.88 19.44
N GLN A 53 11.36 -7.12 19.26
CA GLN A 53 12.08 -7.75 18.16
C GLN A 53 11.36 -7.50 16.84
N SER A 54 11.99 -6.80 15.93
CA SER A 54 11.54 -6.74 14.55
C SER A 54 11.60 -8.13 13.91
N ARG A 55 10.69 -8.40 12.98
CA ARG A 55 10.51 -9.71 12.38
C ARG A 55 10.66 -9.64 10.87
N ARG A 56 11.20 -10.69 10.30
CA ARG A 56 11.22 -10.90 8.85
C ARG A 56 10.37 -12.11 8.50
N VAL A 57 9.40 -11.93 7.62
CA VAL A 57 8.57 -12.99 7.06
C VAL A 57 8.87 -13.09 5.58
N THR A 58 9.15 -14.30 5.10
CA THR A 58 9.34 -14.57 3.67
C THR A 58 8.25 -15.53 3.22
N LEU A 59 7.52 -15.13 2.18
CA LEU A 59 6.45 -15.93 1.61
C LEU A 59 6.79 -16.31 0.17
N SER A 60 6.70 -17.60 -0.13
CA SER A 60 6.71 -18.07 -1.51
C SER A 60 5.37 -17.73 -2.18
N PRO A 61 5.34 -17.40 -3.48
CA PRO A 61 4.09 -17.13 -4.19
C PRO A 61 3.07 -18.26 -4.13
N THR A 62 3.53 -19.49 -3.94
CA THR A 62 2.67 -20.67 -3.85
C THR A 62 2.15 -20.95 -2.43
N ASP A 63 2.64 -20.24 -1.44
CA ASP A 63 2.18 -20.39 -0.06
C ASP A 63 0.72 -19.90 0.08
N PRO A 64 -0.14 -20.64 0.81
CA PRO A 64 -1.50 -20.19 1.07
C PRO A 64 -1.57 -18.78 1.69
N ALA A 65 -0.64 -18.45 2.57
CA ALA A 65 -0.55 -17.12 3.19
C ALA A 65 -0.23 -16.02 2.17
N ALA A 66 0.61 -16.30 1.16
CA ALA A 66 0.89 -15.36 0.08
C ALA A 66 -0.35 -15.11 -0.78
N GLN A 67 -1.09 -16.17 -1.11
CA GLN A 67 -2.33 -16.07 -1.88
C GLN A 67 -3.41 -15.29 -1.12
N GLU A 68 -3.55 -15.55 0.17
CA GLU A 68 -4.48 -14.81 1.03
C GLU A 68 -4.10 -13.34 1.14
N LEU A 69 -2.82 -13.03 1.32
CA LEU A 69 -2.30 -11.66 1.36
C LEU A 69 -2.63 -10.89 0.07
N LEU A 70 -2.33 -11.48 -1.10
CA LEU A 70 -2.61 -10.87 -2.39
C LEU A 70 -4.13 -10.70 -2.62
N THR A 71 -4.93 -11.63 -2.15
CA THR A 71 -6.39 -11.55 -2.20
C THR A 71 -6.91 -10.41 -1.31
N LEU A 72 -6.42 -10.29 -0.09
CA LEU A 72 -6.78 -9.19 0.82
C LEU A 72 -6.39 -7.83 0.25
N LEU A 73 -5.18 -7.71 -0.29
CA LEU A 73 -4.73 -6.48 -0.96
C LEU A 73 -5.62 -6.13 -2.16
N GLY A 74 -6.04 -7.12 -2.93
CA GLY A 74 -6.93 -6.93 -4.09
C GLY A 74 -8.41 -6.74 -3.76
N SER A 75 -8.84 -6.95 -2.52
CA SER A 75 -10.25 -6.94 -2.13
C SER A 75 -10.82 -5.57 -1.78
N GLN A 76 -10.00 -4.54 -1.77
CA GLN A 76 -10.38 -3.20 -1.34
C GLN A 76 -10.06 -2.14 -2.39
N MET A 77 -10.68 -0.98 -2.24
CA MET A 77 -10.36 0.21 -3.02
C MET A 77 -9.36 1.08 -2.26
N TYR A 78 -8.55 1.80 -3.01
CA TYR A 78 -7.48 2.67 -2.51
C TYR A 78 -7.77 4.11 -2.92
N ASP A 79 -8.17 4.93 -1.96
CA ASP A 79 -8.48 6.33 -2.19
C ASP A 79 -7.20 7.16 -2.11
N VAL A 80 -6.89 7.89 -3.17
CA VAL A 80 -5.69 8.72 -3.24
C VAL A 80 -5.76 9.83 -2.21
N VAL A 81 -4.72 9.95 -1.39
CA VAL A 81 -4.54 11.03 -0.43
C VAL A 81 -3.55 12.03 -0.98
N TYR A 82 -4.01 13.24 -1.24
CA TYR A 82 -3.14 14.37 -1.59
C TYR A 82 -2.77 15.11 -0.32
N SER A 83 -1.47 15.14 0.02
CA SER A 83 -0.96 15.97 1.11
C SER A 83 -0.28 17.21 0.54
N PHE A 84 -0.84 18.37 0.85
CA PHE A 84 -0.19 19.64 0.61
C PHE A 84 0.60 20.01 1.87
N GLY A 85 1.85 19.54 1.96
CA GLY A 85 2.74 19.86 3.07
C GLY A 85 3.47 18.66 3.66
N THR A 86 4.46 18.93 4.49
CA THR A 86 5.17 17.90 5.26
C THR A 86 4.24 17.32 6.31
N VAL A 87 3.81 16.08 6.12
CA VAL A 87 3.13 15.33 7.17
C VAL A 87 4.20 14.90 8.17
N SER A 88 4.42 15.72 9.18
CA SER A 88 5.19 15.37 10.37
C SER A 88 4.30 14.62 11.37
N GLY A 89 3.69 13.54 10.95
CA GLY A 89 2.97 12.63 11.83
C GLY A 89 3.86 11.45 12.16
N GLY A 90 4.10 11.18 13.43
CA GLY A 90 4.72 9.92 13.82
C GLY A 90 3.88 8.76 13.34
N TYR A 91 4.52 7.69 12.88
CA TYR A 91 3.81 6.47 12.51
C TYR A 91 3.15 5.88 13.77
N SER A 92 1.85 5.75 13.73
CA SER A 92 1.12 4.98 14.72
C SER A 92 1.16 3.52 14.31
N ALA A 93 1.43 2.63 15.25
CA ALA A 93 1.42 1.20 15.03
C ALA A 93 0.44 0.54 16.03
N PRO A 94 -0.87 0.64 15.79
CA PRO A 94 -1.89 0.20 16.75
C PRO A 94 -1.81 -1.29 17.09
N TYR A 95 -1.15 -2.09 16.25
CA TYR A 95 -0.92 -3.52 16.49
C TYR A 95 0.49 -3.82 17.01
N GLY A 96 1.24 -2.82 17.43
CA GLY A 96 2.61 -2.95 17.90
C GLY A 96 3.66 -3.11 16.79
N TYR A 97 3.26 -3.16 15.53
CA TYR A 97 4.13 -3.33 14.38
C TYR A 97 3.73 -2.43 13.21
N LEU A 98 4.75 -1.97 12.50
CA LEU A 98 4.65 -1.40 11.17
C LEU A 98 5.10 -2.47 10.17
N ALA A 99 4.32 -2.73 9.14
CA ALA A 99 4.68 -3.69 8.10
C ALA A 99 5.19 -2.98 6.83
N ASN A 100 6.31 -3.47 6.32
CA ASN A 100 6.81 -3.11 5.01
C ASN A 100 6.86 -4.37 4.14
N LEU A 101 6.03 -4.39 3.11
CA LEU A 101 5.94 -5.49 2.17
C LEU A 101 6.74 -5.14 0.92
N ALA A 102 7.67 -6.02 0.54
CA ALA A 102 8.37 -5.95 -0.72
C ALA A 102 7.92 -7.11 -1.61
N ILE A 103 7.28 -6.80 -2.72
CA ILE A 103 6.77 -7.77 -3.69
C ILE A 103 7.66 -7.74 -4.92
N ARG A 104 8.31 -8.87 -5.21
CA ARG A 104 9.18 -8.99 -6.38
C ARG A 104 8.39 -9.45 -7.59
N LEU A 105 8.59 -8.75 -8.69
CA LEU A 105 8.01 -9.03 -10.01
C LEU A 105 9.14 -9.22 -11.05
N PRO A 106 8.84 -9.75 -12.24
CA PRO A 106 9.84 -9.89 -13.30
C PRO A 106 10.46 -8.55 -13.67
N GLU A 107 11.74 -8.55 -13.97
CA GLU A 107 12.43 -7.36 -14.49
C GLU A 107 11.89 -6.98 -15.87
N LYS A 108 11.61 -5.70 -16.05
CA LYS A 108 11.15 -5.12 -17.32
C LYS A 108 11.96 -3.86 -17.63
N GLY A 109 12.89 -3.97 -18.54
CA GLY A 109 13.66 -2.82 -19.03
C GLY A 109 14.44 -2.11 -17.93
N THR A 110 14.23 -0.80 -17.78
CA THR A 110 14.95 0.07 -16.82
C THR A 110 14.18 0.26 -15.52
N GLY A 111 13.08 -0.45 -15.29
CA GLY A 111 12.22 -0.27 -14.16
C GLY A 111 12.68 -1.00 -12.89
N TYR A 112 12.08 -0.61 -11.79
CA TYR A 112 12.22 -1.34 -10.54
C TYR A 112 11.35 -2.60 -10.58
N SER A 113 11.93 -3.74 -10.26
CA SER A 113 11.21 -5.03 -10.20
C SER A 113 10.53 -5.28 -8.85
N TRP A 114 10.69 -4.36 -7.91
CA TRP A 114 10.09 -4.45 -6.59
C TRP A 114 8.98 -3.43 -6.40
N ALA A 115 7.84 -3.88 -5.90
CA ALA A 115 6.84 -3.00 -5.31
C ALA A 115 7.05 -2.95 -3.80
N SER A 116 6.73 -1.81 -3.19
CA SER A 116 6.80 -1.62 -1.75
C SER A 116 5.46 -1.13 -1.23
N ILE A 117 4.97 -1.76 -0.15
CA ILE A 117 3.75 -1.36 0.52
C ILE A 117 4.06 -1.20 2.00
N THR A 118 3.83 0.00 2.52
CA THR A 118 4.01 0.30 3.94
C THR A 118 2.65 0.48 4.59
N LEU A 119 2.35 -0.32 5.61
CA LEU A 119 1.09 -0.27 6.35
C LEU A 119 1.31 -0.47 7.85
N SER A 120 0.46 0.15 8.64
CA SER A 120 0.50 0.09 10.10
C SER A 120 -0.80 -0.44 10.73
N GLY A 121 -1.83 -0.70 9.92
CA GLY A 121 -3.18 -0.97 10.38
C GLY A 121 -4.02 0.31 10.51
N GLU A 122 -3.45 1.47 10.29
CA GLU A 122 -4.16 2.74 10.16
C GLU A 122 -4.87 2.83 8.79
N PRO A 123 -5.84 3.74 8.63
CA PRO A 123 -6.51 3.89 7.33
C PRO A 123 -5.56 4.24 6.18
N GLN A 124 -4.46 4.92 6.46
CA GLN A 124 -3.51 5.35 5.44
C GLN A 124 -2.37 4.34 5.26
N LEU A 125 -1.98 4.15 4.03
CA LEU A 125 -0.83 3.32 3.64
C LEU A 125 -0.13 3.94 2.43
N GLN A 126 1.09 3.49 2.19
CA GLN A 126 1.88 3.93 1.05
C GLN A 126 2.13 2.77 0.10
N ILE A 127 1.96 3.00 -1.19
CA ILE A 127 2.29 2.04 -2.25
C ILE A 127 3.27 2.70 -3.22
N SER A 128 4.39 2.02 -3.45
CA SER A 128 5.29 2.27 -4.57
C SER A 128 5.15 1.09 -5.51
N GLY A 129 4.55 1.32 -6.66
CA GLY A 129 4.37 0.26 -7.66
C GLY A 129 5.69 -0.17 -8.29
N PRO A 130 5.72 -1.36 -8.92
CA PRO A 130 6.87 -1.79 -9.68
C PRO A 130 7.03 -0.91 -10.93
N TYR A 131 8.24 -0.83 -11.44
CA TYR A 131 8.57 -0.16 -12.69
C TYR A 131 8.37 1.37 -12.70
N GLN A 132 8.11 1.99 -11.56
CA GLN A 132 7.98 3.44 -11.46
C GLN A 132 8.62 3.97 -10.18
N PRO A 133 9.24 5.15 -10.23
CA PRO A 133 9.82 5.76 -9.04
C PRO A 133 8.75 6.42 -8.17
N GLY A 134 9.03 6.48 -6.87
CA GLY A 134 8.18 7.19 -5.92
C GLY A 134 7.07 6.35 -5.34
N TYR A 135 6.35 6.95 -4.42
CA TYR A 135 5.23 6.33 -3.72
C TYR A 135 4.00 7.25 -3.75
N GLN A 136 2.84 6.63 -3.58
CA GLN A 136 1.58 7.32 -3.40
C GLN A 136 0.96 6.91 -2.07
N THR A 137 0.42 7.88 -1.34
CA THR A 137 -0.35 7.62 -0.13
C THR A 137 -1.81 7.37 -0.50
N TYR A 138 -2.38 6.34 0.12
CA TYR A 138 -3.78 5.96 -0.05
C TYR A 138 -4.47 5.81 1.31
N ARG A 139 -5.79 5.96 1.29
CA ARG A 139 -6.66 5.51 2.36
C ARG A 139 -7.35 4.24 1.90
N ALA A 140 -7.40 3.23 2.76
CA ALA A 140 -8.01 1.95 2.48
C ALA A 140 -8.82 1.47 3.69
N ASP A 141 -9.54 0.36 3.54
CA ASP A 141 -10.41 -0.18 4.59
C ASP A 141 -9.59 -0.62 5.82
N PRO A 142 -9.82 -0.04 7.00
CA PRO A 142 -9.11 -0.42 8.22
C PRO A 142 -9.31 -1.89 8.61
N ALA A 143 -10.47 -2.46 8.34
CA ALA A 143 -10.76 -3.86 8.66
C ALA A 143 -9.93 -4.82 7.80
N VAL A 144 -9.72 -4.51 6.52
CA VAL A 144 -8.86 -5.28 5.62
C VAL A 144 -7.40 -5.12 6.02
N GLN A 145 -6.94 -3.91 6.37
CA GLN A 145 -5.59 -3.70 6.87
C GLN A 145 -5.34 -4.49 8.16
N LYS A 146 -6.31 -4.54 9.06
CA LYS A 146 -6.23 -5.37 10.26
C LYS A 146 -6.08 -6.84 9.91
N ALA A 147 -6.88 -7.36 8.98
CA ALA A 147 -6.80 -8.74 8.54
C ALA A 147 -5.42 -9.06 7.93
N ILE A 148 -4.85 -8.14 7.16
CA ILE A 148 -3.49 -8.28 6.62
C ILE A 148 -2.46 -8.34 7.74
N MET A 149 -2.53 -7.45 8.73
CA MET A 149 -1.60 -7.45 9.87
C MET A 149 -1.72 -8.74 10.69
N ASP A 150 -2.93 -9.20 10.97
CA ASP A 150 -3.17 -10.45 11.69
C ASP A 150 -2.61 -11.66 10.93
N LEU A 151 -2.78 -11.69 9.62
CA LEU A 151 -2.20 -12.72 8.75
C LEU A 151 -0.68 -12.74 8.82
N LEU A 152 -0.05 -11.58 8.72
CA LEU A 152 1.42 -11.46 8.73
C LEU A 152 2.02 -11.81 10.10
N LEU A 153 1.38 -11.39 11.18
CA LEU A 153 1.84 -11.67 12.55
C LEU A 153 1.71 -13.15 12.92
N ALA A 154 0.83 -13.89 12.26
CA ALA A 154 0.66 -15.33 12.47
C ALA A 154 1.70 -16.20 11.73
N GLN A 155 2.49 -15.61 10.82
CA GLN A 155 3.45 -16.37 10.03
C GLN A 155 4.73 -16.70 10.81
N PRO A 156 5.42 -17.79 10.46
CA PRO A 156 6.78 -18.04 10.91
C PRO A 156 7.71 -16.88 10.52
N TYR A 157 8.61 -16.51 11.40
CA TYR A 157 9.47 -15.35 11.20
C TYR A 157 10.88 -15.59 11.68
N GLU A 158 11.81 -14.80 11.14
CA GLU A 158 13.16 -14.61 11.66
C GLU A 158 13.25 -13.29 12.41
N THR A 159 13.98 -13.24 13.49
CA THR A 159 14.24 -12.00 14.22
C THR A 159 15.25 -11.15 13.47
N ILE A 160 14.92 -9.87 13.27
CA ILE A 160 15.85 -8.89 12.72
C ILE A 160 16.69 -8.35 13.88
N PRO A 161 18.03 -8.46 13.85
CA PRO A 161 18.88 -7.89 14.88
C PRO A 161 18.69 -6.37 15.00
N ALA A 162 18.66 -5.86 16.22
CA ALA A 162 18.76 -4.42 16.45
C ALA A 162 20.14 -3.93 15.97
N THR A 163 20.14 -2.92 15.08
CA THR A 163 21.36 -2.25 14.60
C THR A 163 21.67 -1.04 15.47
#